data_929e71be7a0a6b6c72b1d2fa72c88059
#
_entry.id   929e71be7a0a6b6c72b1d2fa72c88059
#
_cell.length_a   1.000
_cell.length_b   1.000
_cell.length_c   1.000
_cell.angle_alpha   90.00
_cell.angle_beta   90.00
_cell.angle_gamma   90.00
#
_symmetry.space_group_name_H-M   'P 1'
#
loop_
_entity.id
_entity.type
_entity.pdbx_description
1 polymer ?
#
loop_
_entity_poly.entity_id
_entity_poly.type
_entity_poly.pdbx_seq_one_letter_code
_entity_poly.pdbx_strand_id
1 'polypeptide(L)'
;MKALRIHAGPLAYQHLAQRGLQPSDVGVVPAAAGGPKGLILGPLDRFLFGHWLPQSAQPVHLVGASIGAWRMATACLNDPVAALQRLEDAYVRQHYEVPPGKKRPPASQVSEQFGQNLQSFYAGRVDEVLQHPRYHLHVIAARGRHVLGREHPVATPLGYLGAFFSNTVHRKALGAWLERVVFSSPLGDGPAGAPLPAPLPFGTHDFRTRQVRLTPANFMDALQASCSIPFVLQAVHHIEGAPPGAYWDGGLTDYHMHLAY
;
A
#
# COMPACT_ATOMS: atom_id res chain seq x y z
N MET A 1 0.27 20.18 -26.67
CA MET A 1 -0.11 20.25 -25.23
C MET A 1 0.94 19.45 -24.44
N LYS A 2 1.57 20.01 -23.40
CA LYS A 2 2.46 19.22 -22.52
C LYS A 2 1.59 18.44 -21.54
N ALA A 3 1.54 17.12 -21.67
CA ALA A 3 0.69 16.26 -20.83
C ALA A 3 1.19 16.11 -19.38
N LEU A 4 2.50 16.23 -19.15
CA LEU A 4 3.13 16.08 -17.84
C LEU A 4 4.11 17.22 -17.57
N ARG A 5 4.22 17.60 -16.30
CA ARG A 5 5.33 18.42 -15.77
C ARG A 5 6.17 17.55 -14.84
N ILE A 6 7.49 17.55 -15.05
CA ILE A 6 8.42 16.86 -14.18
C ILE A 6 9.05 17.90 -13.26
N HIS A 7 8.93 17.67 -11.94
CA HIS A 7 9.63 18.42 -10.91
C HIS A 7 10.77 17.55 -10.38
N ALA A 8 11.98 18.04 -10.44
CA ALA A 8 13.17 17.30 -10.08
C ALA A 8 14.04 18.09 -9.10
N GLY A 9 14.65 17.40 -8.15
CA GLY A 9 15.73 17.97 -7.33
C GLY A 9 16.97 18.31 -8.19
N PRO A 10 17.93 19.08 -7.67
CA PRO A 10 19.04 19.60 -8.47
C PRO A 10 19.84 18.55 -9.25
N LEU A 11 20.16 17.42 -8.61
CA LEU A 11 20.91 16.33 -9.25
C LEU A 11 20.08 15.63 -10.34
N ALA A 12 18.84 15.28 -10.03
CA ALA A 12 17.92 14.67 -11.00
C ALA A 12 17.65 15.62 -12.16
N TYR A 13 17.51 16.94 -11.90
CA TYR A 13 17.30 17.94 -12.94
C TYR A 13 18.45 17.98 -13.94
N GLN A 14 19.70 17.97 -13.47
CA GLN A 14 20.89 17.95 -14.35
C GLN A 14 20.88 16.71 -15.26
N HIS A 15 20.60 15.53 -14.70
CA HIS A 15 20.50 14.29 -15.46
C HIS A 15 19.40 14.35 -16.51
N LEU A 16 18.20 14.75 -16.11
CA LEU A 16 17.02 14.84 -16.98
C LEU A 16 17.18 15.89 -18.09
N ALA A 17 17.87 16.99 -17.81
CA ALA A 17 18.13 18.03 -18.81
C ALA A 17 19.06 17.55 -19.93
N GLN A 18 19.95 16.60 -19.64
CA GLN A 18 20.90 16.05 -20.61
C GLN A 18 20.35 14.89 -21.42
N ARG A 19 19.57 13.99 -20.79
CA ARG A 19 19.16 12.71 -21.37
C ARG A 19 17.65 12.50 -21.46
N GLY A 20 16.85 13.37 -20.87
CA GLY A 20 15.42 13.13 -20.64
C GLY A 20 15.20 12.06 -19.57
N LEU A 21 13.96 11.78 -19.25
CA LEU A 21 13.59 10.72 -18.32
C LEU A 21 13.52 9.37 -19.07
N GLN A 22 14.32 8.41 -18.64
CA GLN A 22 14.38 7.07 -19.18
C GLN A 22 13.77 6.05 -18.21
N PRO A 23 13.21 4.92 -18.66
CA PRO A 23 12.70 3.86 -17.78
C PRO A 23 13.74 3.33 -16.80
N SER A 24 15.02 3.32 -17.20
CA SER A 24 16.15 2.90 -16.36
C SER A 24 16.50 3.88 -15.23
N ASP A 25 15.94 5.09 -15.24
CA ASP A 25 16.16 6.07 -14.17
C ASP A 25 15.21 5.84 -12.98
N VAL A 26 14.18 4.97 -13.15
CA VAL A 26 13.16 4.74 -12.15
C VAL A 26 13.54 3.57 -11.24
N GLY A 27 13.95 3.87 -10.03
CA GLY A 27 14.23 2.87 -8.98
C GLY A 27 13.05 2.64 -8.02
N VAL A 28 12.18 3.65 -7.83
CA VAL A 28 11.05 3.58 -6.90
C VAL A 28 9.81 4.24 -7.50
N VAL A 29 8.66 3.60 -7.35
CA VAL A 29 7.34 4.17 -7.66
C VAL A 29 6.51 4.24 -6.38
N PRO A 30 6.38 5.41 -5.75
CA PRO A 30 5.50 5.60 -4.60
C PRO A 30 4.05 5.79 -5.06
N ALA A 31 3.12 5.13 -4.36
CA ALA A 31 1.69 5.18 -4.64
C ALA A 31 0.90 5.58 -3.38
N ALA A 32 0.42 6.80 -3.38
CA ALA A 32 -0.29 7.42 -2.26
C ALA A 32 -1.64 6.73 -1.97
N ALA A 33 -2.08 6.83 -0.71
CA ALA A 33 -3.43 6.55 -0.29
C ALA A 33 -4.42 7.57 -0.90
N GLY A 34 -5.73 7.34 -0.73
CA GLY A 34 -6.74 8.32 -1.17
C GLY A 34 -8.02 7.71 -1.72
N GLY A 35 -8.21 6.40 -1.59
CA GLY A 35 -9.41 5.69 -2.05
C GLY A 35 -9.69 5.94 -3.54
N PRO A 36 -10.93 6.31 -3.93
CA PRO A 36 -11.31 6.46 -5.34
C PRO A 36 -10.48 7.49 -6.11
N LYS A 37 -9.83 8.44 -5.42
CA LYS A 37 -8.96 9.43 -6.08
C LYS A 37 -7.75 8.79 -6.76
N GLY A 38 -7.30 7.63 -6.29
CA GLY A 38 -6.20 6.89 -6.90
C GLY A 38 -6.51 6.39 -8.31
N LEU A 39 -7.79 6.21 -8.65
CA LEU A 39 -8.21 5.68 -9.96
C LEU A 39 -8.02 6.69 -11.10
N ILE A 40 -7.91 7.99 -10.81
CA ILE A 40 -7.61 9.01 -11.84
C ILE A 40 -6.26 8.74 -12.51
N LEU A 41 -5.38 8.00 -11.85
CA LEU A 41 -4.07 7.61 -12.37
C LEU A 41 -4.12 6.33 -13.24
N GLY A 42 -5.28 5.69 -13.39
CA GLY A 42 -5.42 4.44 -14.15
C GLY A 42 -4.82 4.47 -15.55
N PRO A 43 -5.10 5.49 -16.39
CA PRO A 43 -4.47 5.62 -17.71
C PRO A 43 -2.95 5.74 -17.64
N LEU A 44 -2.43 6.48 -16.65
CA LEU A 44 -0.99 6.63 -16.43
C LEU A 44 -0.36 5.32 -15.97
N ASP A 45 -1.00 4.61 -15.04
CA ASP A 45 -0.52 3.32 -14.56
C ASP A 45 -0.44 2.30 -15.70
N ARG A 46 -1.49 2.19 -16.53
CA ARG A 46 -1.48 1.28 -17.68
C ARG A 46 -0.37 1.62 -18.68
N PHE A 47 -0.12 2.89 -18.91
CA PHE A 47 1.01 3.33 -19.75
C PHE A 47 2.36 2.99 -19.10
N LEU A 48 2.54 3.33 -17.83
CA LEU A 48 3.80 3.11 -17.13
C LEU A 48 4.15 1.63 -17.03
N PHE A 49 3.23 0.81 -16.54
CA PHE A 49 3.49 -0.61 -16.25
C PHE A 49 3.30 -1.51 -17.49
N GLY A 50 2.49 -1.10 -18.45
CA GLY A 50 2.27 -1.87 -19.67
C GLY A 50 3.25 -1.56 -20.79
N HIS A 51 3.76 -0.35 -20.87
CA HIS A 51 4.49 0.09 -22.06
C HIS A 51 5.83 0.74 -21.79
N TRP A 52 5.94 1.59 -20.75
CA TRP A 52 7.13 2.41 -20.57
C TRP A 52 8.18 1.75 -19.68
N LEU A 53 7.85 1.35 -18.45
CA LEU A 53 8.79 0.67 -17.56
C LEU A 53 9.31 -0.66 -18.13
N PRO A 54 8.52 -1.48 -18.88
CA PRO A 54 9.03 -2.71 -19.49
C PRO A 54 10.17 -2.53 -20.49
N GLN A 55 10.44 -1.31 -20.96
CA GLN A 55 11.60 -1.03 -21.83
C GLN A 55 12.95 -1.08 -21.11
N SER A 56 12.96 -1.21 -19.78
CA SER A 56 14.18 -1.38 -18.97
C SER A 56 14.11 -2.66 -18.16
N ALA A 57 15.24 -3.30 -17.94
CA ALA A 57 15.39 -4.44 -17.03
C ALA A 57 15.66 -4.01 -15.56
N GLN A 58 15.76 -2.70 -15.30
CA GLN A 58 16.01 -2.14 -13.97
C GLN A 58 15.00 -2.66 -12.95
N PRO A 59 15.44 -3.22 -11.80
CA PRO A 59 14.53 -3.53 -10.69
C PRO A 59 13.89 -2.25 -10.15
N VAL A 60 12.61 -2.32 -9.81
CA VAL A 60 11.83 -1.17 -9.33
C VAL A 60 11.09 -1.55 -8.05
N HIS A 61 11.23 -0.74 -7.02
CA HIS A 61 10.46 -0.87 -5.79
C HIS A 61 9.11 -0.17 -5.95
N LEU A 62 8.02 -0.91 -5.74
CA LEU A 62 6.66 -0.39 -5.75
C LEU A 62 6.18 -0.24 -4.31
N VAL A 63 6.03 1.00 -3.84
CA VAL A 63 5.70 1.30 -2.44
C VAL A 63 4.30 1.89 -2.37
N GLY A 64 3.38 1.23 -1.68
CA GLY A 64 1.98 1.69 -1.66
C GLY A 64 1.32 1.64 -0.29
N ALA A 65 0.36 2.55 -0.10
CA ALA A 65 -0.57 2.56 1.03
C ALA A 65 -2.01 2.62 0.53
N SER A 66 -2.92 1.87 1.16
CA SER A 66 -4.35 1.86 0.79
C SER A 66 -4.57 1.50 -0.69
N ILE A 67 -5.36 2.27 -1.42
CA ILE A 67 -5.55 2.08 -2.87
C ILE A 67 -4.21 2.07 -3.63
N GLY A 68 -3.20 2.80 -3.15
CA GLY A 68 -1.85 2.78 -3.72
C GLY A 68 -1.20 1.40 -3.61
N ALA A 69 -1.34 0.72 -2.47
CA ALA A 69 -0.84 -0.64 -2.30
C ALA A 69 -1.56 -1.62 -3.25
N TRP A 70 -2.87 -1.48 -3.39
CA TRP A 70 -3.64 -2.33 -4.29
C TRP A 70 -3.25 -2.12 -5.76
N ARG A 71 -3.11 -0.85 -6.20
CA ARG A 71 -2.63 -0.53 -7.55
C ARG A 71 -1.23 -1.11 -7.83
N MET A 72 -0.31 -0.98 -6.87
CA MET A 72 1.06 -1.49 -7.02
C MET A 72 1.11 -3.02 -7.03
N ALA A 73 0.33 -3.69 -6.19
CA ALA A 73 0.19 -5.14 -6.25
C ALA A 73 -0.40 -5.61 -7.59
N THR A 74 -1.38 -4.89 -8.12
CA THR A 74 -2.01 -5.17 -9.43
C THR A 74 -1.01 -4.98 -10.57
N ALA A 75 -0.13 -3.99 -10.48
CA ALA A 75 0.91 -3.74 -11.48
C ALA A 75 1.97 -4.86 -11.57
N CYS A 76 2.08 -5.70 -10.52
CA CYS A 76 2.96 -6.87 -10.52
C CYS A 76 2.35 -8.10 -11.23
N LEU A 77 1.11 -8.07 -11.67
CA LEU A 77 0.49 -9.20 -12.36
C LEU A 77 1.01 -9.32 -13.81
N ASN A 78 1.00 -10.52 -14.36
CA ASN A 78 1.56 -10.85 -15.68
C ASN A 78 0.99 -9.99 -16.83
N ASP A 79 -0.28 -9.60 -16.75
CA ASP A 79 -0.89 -8.60 -17.63
C ASP A 79 -1.33 -7.39 -16.80
N PRO A 80 -0.42 -6.43 -16.55
CA PRO A 80 -0.70 -5.27 -15.72
C PRO A 80 -1.77 -4.35 -16.34
N VAL A 81 -1.85 -4.26 -17.67
CA VAL A 81 -2.83 -3.39 -18.34
C VAL A 81 -4.24 -3.88 -18.10
N ALA A 82 -4.52 -5.15 -18.40
CA ALA A 82 -5.84 -5.74 -18.17
C ALA A 82 -6.18 -5.81 -16.66
N ALA A 83 -5.18 -6.10 -15.81
CA ALA A 83 -5.40 -6.19 -14.38
C ALA A 83 -5.74 -4.82 -13.77
N LEU A 84 -5.04 -3.74 -14.14
CA LEU A 84 -5.33 -2.38 -13.70
C LEU A 84 -6.69 -1.89 -14.20
N GLN A 85 -7.06 -2.23 -15.44
CA GLN A 85 -8.40 -1.94 -15.95
C GLN A 85 -9.48 -2.67 -15.14
N ARG A 86 -9.28 -3.96 -14.85
CA ARG A 86 -10.19 -4.75 -14.02
C ARG A 86 -10.32 -4.19 -12.60
N LEU A 87 -9.21 -3.72 -12.00
CA LEU A 87 -9.23 -3.06 -10.70
C LEU A 87 -10.10 -1.80 -10.74
N GLU A 88 -9.92 -0.96 -11.74
CA GLU A 88 -10.67 0.29 -11.93
C GLU A 88 -12.17 0.00 -12.09
N ASP A 89 -12.53 -0.92 -12.98
CA ASP A 89 -13.91 -1.33 -13.23
C ASP A 89 -14.57 -1.95 -11.98
N ALA A 90 -13.87 -2.82 -11.27
CA ALA A 90 -14.36 -3.45 -10.05
C ALA A 90 -14.58 -2.41 -8.93
N TYR A 91 -13.65 -1.47 -8.78
CA TYR A 91 -13.75 -0.42 -7.76
C TYR A 91 -14.91 0.55 -8.04
N VAL A 92 -15.09 0.98 -9.28
CA VAL A 92 -16.17 1.90 -9.68
C VAL A 92 -17.55 1.24 -9.54
N ARG A 93 -17.63 -0.06 -9.82
CA ARG A 93 -18.90 -0.83 -9.71
C ARG A 93 -19.17 -1.38 -8.31
N GLN A 94 -18.24 -1.18 -7.36
CA GLN A 94 -18.42 -1.68 -6.02
C GLN A 94 -19.62 -1.03 -5.35
N HIS A 95 -20.53 -1.86 -4.86
CA HIS A 95 -21.73 -1.44 -4.17
C HIS A 95 -21.84 -2.16 -2.83
N TYR A 96 -22.20 -1.43 -1.79
CA TYR A 96 -22.47 -1.97 -0.46
C TYR A 96 -23.92 -1.74 -0.11
N GLU A 97 -24.65 -2.80 0.21
CA GLU A 97 -26.03 -2.71 0.66
C GLU A 97 -26.09 -2.04 2.03
N VAL A 98 -26.99 -1.07 2.17
CA VAL A 98 -27.26 -0.40 3.44
C VAL A 98 -28.50 -1.04 4.07
N PRO A 99 -28.39 -1.70 5.23
CA PRO A 99 -29.54 -2.31 5.89
C PRO A 99 -30.63 -1.28 6.21
N PRO A 100 -31.91 -1.67 6.20
CA PRO A 100 -33.02 -0.79 6.55
C PRO A 100 -32.81 -0.07 7.88
N GLY A 101 -33.06 1.23 7.91
CA GLY A 101 -32.86 2.09 9.10
C GLY A 101 -31.42 2.47 9.44
N LYS A 102 -30.43 2.04 8.68
CA LYS A 102 -29.02 2.47 8.81
C LYS A 102 -28.69 3.54 7.79
N LYS A 103 -27.73 4.41 8.13
CA LYS A 103 -27.20 5.45 7.20
C LYS A 103 -25.99 4.96 6.41
N ARG A 104 -25.36 3.87 6.86
CA ARG A 104 -24.14 3.30 6.27
C ARG A 104 -24.16 1.79 6.44
N PRO A 105 -23.48 1.03 5.57
CA PRO A 105 -23.27 -0.40 5.79
C PRO A 105 -22.42 -0.61 7.06
N PRO A 106 -22.60 -1.73 7.78
CA PRO A 106 -21.72 -2.11 8.90
C PRO A 106 -20.29 -2.32 8.43
N ALA A 107 -19.30 -1.91 9.25
CA ALA A 107 -17.89 -2.09 8.94
C ALA A 107 -17.50 -3.58 8.72
N SER A 108 -18.14 -4.50 9.44
CA SER A 108 -17.96 -5.94 9.24
C SER A 108 -18.36 -6.40 7.84
N GLN A 109 -19.52 -5.97 7.35
CA GLN A 109 -19.99 -6.28 6.01
C GLN A 109 -19.06 -5.72 4.93
N VAL A 110 -18.61 -4.46 5.11
CA VAL A 110 -17.66 -3.83 4.17
C VAL A 110 -16.33 -4.58 4.15
N SER A 111 -15.81 -4.97 5.32
CA SER A 111 -14.56 -5.72 5.44
C SER A 111 -14.64 -7.10 4.82
N GLU A 112 -15.73 -7.83 5.06
CA GLU A 112 -15.95 -9.17 4.50
C GLU A 112 -16.03 -9.11 2.98
N GLN A 113 -16.84 -8.22 2.42
CA GLN A 113 -16.99 -8.06 0.97
C GLN A 113 -15.68 -7.60 0.33
N PHE A 114 -14.93 -6.70 0.98
CA PHE A 114 -13.61 -6.28 0.51
C PHE A 114 -12.62 -7.44 0.49
N GLY A 115 -12.58 -8.27 1.53
CA GLY A 115 -11.75 -9.48 1.57
C GLY A 115 -12.12 -10.48 0.48
N GLN A 116 -13.42 -10.70 0.23
CA GLN A 116 -13.89 -11.54 -0.87
C GLN A 116 -13.48 -10.99 -2.24
N ASN A 117 -13.52 -9.69 -2.43
CA ASN A 117 -13.07 -9.03 -3.66
C ASN A 117 -11.56 -9.22 -3.86
N LEU A 118 -10.74 -9.04 -2.83
CA LEU A 118 -9.30 -9.32 -2.90
C LEU A 118 -9.04 -10.79 -3.25
N GLN A 119 -9.72 -11.71 -2.58
CA GLN A 119 -9.60 -13.14 -2.84
C GLN A 119 -9.95 -13.47 -4.29
N SER A 120 -11.08 -12.96 -4.80
CA SER A 120 -11.48 -13.14 -6.20
C SER A 120 -10.49 -12.53 -7.20
N PHE A 121 -9.82 -11.44 -6.80
CA PHE A 121 -8.88 -10.73 -7.66
C PHE A 121 -7.53 -11.42 -7.78
N TYR A 122 -7.00 -11.96 -6.67
CA TYR A 122 -5.64 -12.51 -6.60
C TYR A 122 -5.57 -14.04 -6.41
N ALA A 123 -6.72 -14.75 -6.25
CA ALA A 123 -6.70 -16.21 -6.09
C ALA A 123 -5.93 -16.89 -7.24
N GLY A 124 -4.96 -17.72 -6.90
CA GLY A 124 -4.09 -18.41 -7.86
C GLY A 124 -3.05 -17.50 -8.56
N ARG A 125 -2.97 -16.20 -8.19
CA ARG A 125 -2.09 -15.23 -8.84
C ARG A 125 -1.11 -14.53 -7.89
N VAL A 126 -1.12 -14.89 -6.62
CA VAL A 126 -0.26 -14.27 -5.59
C VAL A 126 1.22 -14.45 -5.95
N ASP A 127 1.59 -15.58 -6.53
CA ASP A 127 2.97 -15.85 -6.95
C ASP A 127 3.44 -14.93 -8.08
N GLU A 128 2.54 -14.47 -8.97
CA GLU A 128 2.90 -13.47 -9.98
C GLU A 128 3.43 -12.18 -9.32
N VAL A 129 2.85 -11.81 -8.18
CA VAL A 129 3.26 -10.62 -7.42
C VAL A 129 4.53 -10.87 -6.60
N LEU A 130 4.57 -11.99 -5.87
CA LEU A 130 5.66 -12.27 -4.94
C LEU A 130 6.97 -12.67 -5.64
N GLN A 131 6.87 -13.28 -6.82
CA GLN A 131 8.01 -13.75 -7.61
C GLN A 131 8.25 -12.88 -8.84
N HIS A 132 7.68 -11.65 -8.89
CA HIS A 132 7.86 -10.79 -10.04
C HIS A 132 9.36 -10.48 -10.26
N PRO A 133 9.92 -10.69 -11.47
CA PRO A 133 11.36 -10.66 -11.71
C PRO A 133 11.99 -9.28 -11.53
N ARG A 134 11.19 -8.20 -11.54
CA ARG A 134 11.66 -6.81 -11.50
C ARG A 134 11.01 -5.94 -10.45
N TYR A 135 9.75 -6.22 -10.10
CA TYR A 135 9.01 -5.36 -9.17
C TYR A 135 9.03 -5.92 -7.76
N HIS A 136 9.52 -5.11 -6.82
CA HIS A 136 9.57 -5.43 -5.41
C HIS A 136 8.47 -4.65 -4.69
N LEU A 137 7.39 -5.35 -4.35
CA LEU A 137 6.22 -4.75 -3.70
C LEU A 137 6.46 -4.49 -2.22
N HIS A 138 6.09 -3.30 -1.76
CA HIS A 138 6.07 -2.89 -0.37
C HIS A 138 4.69 -2.34 -0.02
N VAL A 139 3.94 -3.08 0.80
CA VAL A 139 2.61 -2.70 1.27
C VAL A 139 2.73 -2.07 2.65
N ILE A 140 2.34 -0.81 2.79
CA ILE A 140 2.36 -0.09 4.07
C ILE A 140 1.01 -0.25 4.76
N ALA A 141 1.04 -0.68 6.03
CA ALA A 141 -0.09 -0.68 6.94
C ALA A 141 0.30 0.02 8.25
N ALA A 142 -0.68 0.53 8.98
CA ALA A 142 -0.50 1.14 10.29
C ALA A 142 -0.93 0.16 11.37
N ARG A 143 0.00 -0.26 12.25
CA ARG A 143 -0.31 -1.09 13.41
C ARG A 143 -0.64 -0.21 14.60
N GLY A 144 -1.80 -0.43 15.21
CA GLY A 144 -2.21 0.23 16.45
C GLY A 144 -1.36 -0.21 17.63
N ARG A 145 -1.03 0.75 18.49
CA ARG A 145 -0.30 0.54 19.74
C ARG A 145 -1.20 0.90 20.93
N HIS A 146 -0.91 0.31 22.09
CA HIS A 146 -1.66 0.56 23.33
C HIS A 146 -3.18 0.42 23.09
N VAL A 147 -3.94 1.49 23.27
CA VAL A 147 -5.38 1.54 23.11
C VAL A 147 -5.82 1.19 21.68
N LEU A 148 -5.05 1.59 20.67
CA LEU A 148 -5.31 1.29 19.25
C LEU A 148 -4.87 -0.13 18.82
N GLY A 149 -4.20 -0.87 19.70
CA GLY A 149 -3.79 -2.26 19.44
C GLY A 149 -4.95 -3.27 19.46
N ARG A 150 -6.16 -2.83 19.82
CA ARG A 150 -7.40 -3.61 19.80
C ARG A 150 -8.54 -2.75 19.25
N GLU A 151 -9.48 -3.38 18.57
CA GLU A 151 -10.70 -2.71 18.14
C GLU A 151 -11.72 -2.71 19.28
N HIS A 152 -12.13 -1.51 19.73
CA HIS A 152 -13.09 -1.34 20.82
C HIS A 152 -14.02 -0.15 20.51
N PRO A 153 -15.34 -0.27 20.70
CA PRO A 153 -16.31 0.73 20.27
C PRO A 153 -16.11 2.14 20.86
N VAL A 154 -15.53 2.24 22.05
CA VAL A 154 -15.28 3.53 22.73
C VAL A 154 -13.78 3.88 22.73
N ALA A 155 -12.92 2.93 23.07
CA ALA A 155 -11.49 3.19 23.23
C ALA A 155 -10.80 3.49 21.90
N THR A 156 -11.22 2.86 20.79
CA THR A 156 -10.67 3.12 19.45
C THR A 156 -10.93 4.56 18.99
N PRO A 157 -12.16 5.11 19.01
CA PRO A 157 -12.40 6.52 18.69
C PRO A 157 -11.60 7.51 19.56
N LEU A 158 -11.53 7.27 20.87
CA LEU A 158 -10.75 8.11 21.78
C LEU A 158 -9.24 8.02 21.50
N GLY A 159 -8.73 6.84 21.18
CA GLY A 159 -7.35 6.63 20.78
C GLY A 159 -7.00 7.38 19.49
N TYR A 160 -7.87 7.35 18.48
CA TYR A 160 -7.68 8.12 17.23
C TYR A 160 -7.77 9.63 17.46
N LEU A 161 -8.64 10.09 18.35
CA LEU A 161 -8.70 11.50 18.75
C LEU A 161 -7.39 11.94 19.42
N GLY A 162 -6.85 11.13 20.32
CA GLY A 162 -5.53 11.35 20.94
C GLY A 162 -4.40 11.35 19.92
N ALA A 163 -4.41 10.41 18.98
CA ALA A 163 -3.44 10.33 17.90
C ALA A 163 -3.51 11.57 16.98
N PHE A 164 -4.72 12.04 16.66
CA PHE A 164 -4.93 13.26 15.89
C PHE A 164 -4.32 14.49 16.58
N PHE A 165 -4.65 14.72 17.85
CA PHE A 165 -4.08 15.86 18.59
C PHE A 165 -2.57 15.74 18.75
N SER A 166 -2.03 14.55 18.99
CA SER A 166 -0.59 14.34 19.06
C SER A 166 0.09 14.70 17.73
N ASN A 167 -0.51 14.33 16.60
CA ASN A 167 0.01 14.61 15.27
C ASN A 167 -0.01 16.10 14.93
N THR A 168 -0.99 16.88 15.44
CA THR A 168 -1.03 18.35 15.23
C THR A 168 0.13 19.06 15.94
N VAL A 169 0.63 18.49 17.03
CA VAL A 169 1.77 19.03 17.77
C VAL A 169 3.09 18.62 17.13
N HIS A 170 3.26 17.33 16.86
CA HIS A 170 4.47 16.81 16.26
C HIS A 170 4.26 15.42 15.63
N ARG A 171 4.61 15.24 14.34
CA ARG A 171 4.44 13.96 13.62
C ARG A 171 5.03 12.75 14.37
N LYS A 172 6.21 12.88 14.99
CA LYS A 172 6.83 11.77 15.75
C LYS A 172 5.99 11.34 16.97
N ALA A 173 5.16 12.22 17.53
CA ALA A 173 4.27 11.88 18.63
C ALA A 173 3.16 10.89 18.20
N LEU A 174 2.79 10.87 16.91
CA LEU A 174 1.90 9.84 16.37
C LEU A 174 2.48 8.44 16.56
N GLY A 175 3.81 8.29 16.61
CA GLY A 175 4.51 7.03 16.87
C GLY A 175 4.23 6.41 18.26
N ALA A 176 3.66 7.16 19.20
CA ALA A 176 3.13 6.59 20.44
C ALA A 176 1.86 5.75 20.21
N TRP A 177 1.05 6.10 19.21
CA TRP A 177 -0.25 5.50 18.91
C TRP A 177 -0.21 4.49 17.78
N LEU A 178 0.64 4.71 16.78
CA LEU A 178 0.75 3.91 15.57
C LEU A 178 2.21 3.52 15.30
N GLU A 179 2.39 2.41 14.61
CA GLU A 179 3.68 1.94 14.09
C GLU A 179 3.49 1.67 12.59
N ARG A 180 4.40 2.15 11.74
CA ARG A 180 4.44 1.78 10.33
C ARG A 180 4.87 0.32 10.20
N VAL A 181 4.10 -0.49 9.49
CA VAL A 181 4.49 -1.85 9.14
C VAL A 181 4.53 -1.96 7.62
N VAL A 182 5.66 -2.43 7.10
CA VAL A 182 5.90 -2.57 5.66
C VAL A 182 6.02 -4.04 5.33
N PHE A 183 5.04 -4.58 4.65
CA PHE A 183 5.08 -5.94 4.12
C PHE A 183 5.77 -5.91 2.77
N SER A 184 6.93 -6.56 2.68
CA SER A 184 7.78 -6.53 1.48
C SER A 184 7.84 -7.88 0.81
N SER A 185 7.70 -7.91 -0.53
CA SER A 185 7.91 -9.13 -1.31
C SER A 185 9.32 -9.70 -1.09
N PRO A 186 9.53 -11.00 -1.25
CA PRO A 186 10.85 -11.60 -1.10
C PRO A 186 11.82 -11.13 -2.18
N LEU A 187 13.10 -11.14 -1.84
CA LEU A 187 14.21 -10.90 -2.75
C LEU A 187 15.27 -11.99 -2.51
N GLY A 188 15.31 -12.99 -3.40
CA GLY A 188 16.25 -14.09 -3.27
C GLY A 188 16.12 -14.91 -1.99
N ASP A 189 17.10 -15.76 -1.72
CA ASP A 189 17.17 -16.61 -0.53
C ASP A 189 18.12 -16.04 0.51
N GLY A 190 17.69 -16.10 1.78
CA GLY A 190 18.50 -15.72 2.91
C GLY A 190 19.54 -16.80 3.29
N PRO A 191 20.33 -16.57 4.36
CA PRO A 191 21.42 -17.47 4.78
C PRO A 191 21.02 -18.93 5.06
N ALA A 192 19.74 -19.21 5.25
CA ALA A 192 19.19 -20.56 5.47
C ALA A 192 18.32 -21.06 4.30
N GLY A 193 18.45 -20.45 3.10
CA GLY A 193 17.59 -20.77 1.96
C GLY A 193 16.15 -20.24 2.07
N ALA A 194 15.84 -19.44 3.10
CA ALA A 194 14.55 -18.79 3.24
C ALA A 194 14.58 -17.43 2.55
N PRO A 195 13.56 -17.08 1.74
CA PRO A 195 13.48 -15.79 1.10
C PRO A 195 13.53 -14.64 2.11
N LEU A 196 14.31 -13.60 1.85
CA LEU A 196 14.34 -12.36 2.64
C LEU A 196 13.37 -11.33 2.05
N PRO A 197 12.82 -10.41 2.88
CA PRO A 197 12.10 -9.28 2.32
C PRO A 197 13.05 -8.39 1.51
N ALA A 198 12.57 -7.83 0.40
CA ALA A 198 13.31 -6.83 -0.34
C ALA A 198 13.66 -5.64 0.56
N PRO A 199 14.87 -5.05 0.47
CA PRO A 199 15.25 -3.91 1.29
C PRO A 199 14.31 -2.74 1.08
N LEU A 200 14.06 -1.96 2.13
CA LEU A 200 13.23 -0.77 2.01
C LEU A 200 13.96 0.29 1.18
N PRO A 201 13.33 0.86 0.15
CA PRO A 201 13.94 1.87 -0.71
C PRO A 201 13.86 3.28 -0.12
N PHE A 202 13.61 3.41 1.18
CA PHE A 202 13.47 4.68 1.88
C PHE A 202 14.00 4.62 3.32
N GLY A 203 14.40 5.79 3.84
CA GLY A 203 14.83 5.94 5.22
C GLY A 203 13.66 5.81 6.20
N THR A 204 13.93 5.23 7.38
CA THR A 204 12.93 4.98 8.44
C THR A 204 13.16 5.77 9.72
N HIS A 205 13.99 6.81 9.67
CA HIS A 205 14.34 7.64 10.84
C HIS A 205 13.21 8.57 11.28
N ASP A 206 12.25 8.81 10.39
CA ASP A 206 11.10 9.69 10.59
C ASP A 206 10.05 9.09 11.50
N PHE A 207 9.89 7.76 11.45
CA PHE A 207 8.79 7.06 12.11
C PHE A 207 9.18 5.63 12.50
N ARG A 208 8.64 5.13 13.62
CA ARG A 208 8.85 3.75 14.03
C ARG A 208 8.33 2.81 12.95
N THR A 209 9.24 2.08 12.33
CA THR A 209 8.97 1.21 11.19
C THR A 209 9.37 -0.22 11.51
N ARG A 210 8.55 -1.17 11.11
CA ARG A 210 8.83 -2.60 11.12
C ARG A 210 8.64 -3.16 9.72
N GLN A 211 9.61 -3.91 9.25
CA GLN A 211 9.49 -4.66 8.02
C GLN A 211 9.06 -6.09 8.31
N VAL A 212 8.13 -6.61 7.51
CA VAL A 212 7.63 -7.98 7.55
C VAL A 212 7.72 -8.56 6.15
N ARG A 213 8.12 -9.82 6.04
CA ARG A 213 8.13 -10.52 4.76
C ARG A 213 6.70 -10.76 4.28
N LEU A 214 6.43 -10.39 3.04
CA LEU A 214 5.18 -10.72 2.35
C LEU A 214 5.27 -12.17 1.85
N THR A 215 4.26 -12.96 2.17
CA THR A 215 4.17 -14.39 1.85
C THR A 215 2.80 -14.70 1.25
N PRO A 216 2.60 -15.86 0.59
CA PRO A 216 1.26 -16.25 0.15
C PRO A 216 0.23 -16.29 1.28
N ALA A 217 0.66 -16.65 2.50
CA ALA A 217 -0.23 -16.78 3.66
C ALA A 217 -0.68 -15.43 4.24
N ASN A 218 0.12 -14.36 4.12
CA ASN A 218 -0.23 -13.05 4.67
C ASN A 218 -0.56 -11.97 3.60
N PHE A 219 -0.49 -12.31 2.31
CA PHE A 219 -0.66 -11.34 1.22
C PHE A 219 -2.02 -10.65 1.24
N MET A 220 -3.10 -11.42 1.35
CA MET A 220 -4.47 -10.88 1.37
C MET A 220 -4.68 -10.01 2.60
N ASP A 221 -4.25 -10.49 3.78
CA ASP A 221 -4.37 -9.76 5.04
C ASP A 221 -3.57 -8.46 5.03
N ALA A 222 -2.36 -8.45 4.45
CA ALA A 222 -1.54 -7.26 4.33
C ALA A 222 -2.20 -6.19 3.44
N LEU A 223 -2.77 -6.59 2.29
CA LEU A 223 -3.51 -5.68 1.41
C LEU A 223 -4.80 -5.18 2.07
N GLN A 224 -5.55 -6.07 2.72
CA GLN A 224 -6.77 -5.70 3.44
C GLN A 224 -6.44 -4.72 4.57
N ALA A 225 -5.41 -5.00 5.37
CA ALA A 225 -4.96 -4.12 6.44
C ALA A 225 -4.58 -2.74 5.92
N SER A 226 -3.81 -2.69 4.82
CA SER A 226 -3.42 -1.44 4.18
C SER A 226 -4.61 -0.58 3.72
N CYS A 227 -5.76 -1.20 3.45
CA CYS A 227 -7.01 -0.54 3.03
C CYS A 227 -8.04 -0.41 4.14
N SER A 228 -7.78 -0.89 5.37
CA SER A 228 -8.73 -0.88 6.50
C SER A 228 -8.84 0.51 7.13
N ILE A 229 -9.64 1.37 6.50
CA ILE A 229 -9.94 2.72 6.98
C ILE A 229 -10.75 2.62 8.29
N PRO A 230 -10.28 3.22 9.41
CA PRO A 230 -11.02 3.23 10.66
C PRO A 230 -12.46 3.70 10.51
N PHE A 231 -13.37 3.05 11.21
CA PHE A 231 -14.84 3.31 11.20
C PHE A 231 -15.56 2.99 9.87
N VAL A 232 -14.83 2.65 8.81
CA VAL A 232 -15.38 2.20 7.51
C VAL A 232 -15.18 0.71 7.34
N LEU A 233 -13.99 0.21 7.68
CA LEU A 233 -13.66 -1.21 7.74
C LEU A 233 -13.23 -1.59 9.17
N GLN A 234 -13.24 -2.88 9.45
CA GLN A 234 -12.65 -3.44 10.68
C GLN A 234 -11.13 -3.52 10.54
N ALA A 235 -10.44 -3.51 11.68
CA ALA A 235 -9.02 -3.82 11.72
C ALA A 235 -8.77 -5.27 11.26
N VAL A 236 -7.62 -5.49 10.66
CA VAL A 236 -7.12 -6.85 10.42
C VAL A 236 -6.26 -7.27 11.61
N HIS A 237 -6.48 -8.48 12.10
CA HIS A 237 -5.76 -9.03 13.25
C HIS A 237 -5.03 -10.32 12.85
N HIS A 238 -4.03 -10.70 13.65
CA HIS A 238 -3.35 -12.00 13.50
C HIS A 238 -2.72 -12.25 12.12
N ILE A 239 -2.15 -11.22 11.50
CA ILE A 239 -1.44 -11.35 10.22
C ILE A 239 -0.19 -12.23 10.43
N GLU A 240 -0.07 -13.30 9.65
CA GLU A 240 1.03 -14.25 9.77
C GLU A 240 2.40 -13.58 9.60
N GLY A 241 3.35 -13.91 10.47
CA GLY A 241 4.71 -13.35 10.47
C GLY A 241 4.81 -11.90 10.96
N ALA A 242 3.66 -11.26 11.28
CA ALA A 242 3.63 -9.89 11.79
C ALA A 242 3.36 -9.84 13.29
N PRO A 243 3.79 -8.78 14.01
CA PRO A 243 3.50 -8.62 15.43
C PRO A 243 2.01 -8.60 15.72
N PRO A 244 1.56 -9.12 16.87
CA PRO A 244 0.14 -9.09 17.24
C PRO A 244 -0.37 -7.65 17.41
N GLY A 245 -1.65 -7.42 17.07
CA GLY A 245 -2.33 -6.13 17.20
C GLY A 245 -3.37 -5.90 16.13
N ALA A 246 -3.99 -4.72 16.15
CA ALA A 246 -4.92 -4.25 15.14
C ALA A 246 -4.17 -3.51 14.03
N TYR A 247 -4.39 -3.89 12.79
CA TYR A 247 -3.79 -3.29 11.60
C TYR A 247 -4.83 -2.49 10.84
N TRP A 248 -4.42 -1.31 10.42
CA TRP A 248 -5.25 -0.28 9.83
C TRP A 248 -4.64 0.28 8.56
N ASP A 249 -5.39 1.12 7.85
CA ASP A 249 -5.00 1.78 6.60
C ASP A 249 -3.61 2.44 6.71
N GLY A 250 -2.76 2.14 5.74
CA GLY A 250 -1.40 2.67 5.68
C GLY A 250 -1.34 4.19 5.51
N GLY A 251 -2.40 4.80 4.99
CA GLY A 251 -2.51 6.25 4.89
C GLY A 251 -2.58 6.98 6.24
N LEU A 252 -2.83 6.27 7.35
CA LEU A 252 -2.74 6.86 8.69
C LEU A 252 -1.31 7.31 9.05
N THR A 253 -0.31 6.60 8.53
CA THR A 253 1.09 6.97 8.71
C THR A 253 1.67 7.66 7.47
N ASP A 254 1.31 7.22 6.27
CA ASP A 254 1.97 7.64 5.03
C ASP A 254 0.99 7.95 3.90
N TYR A 255 0.07 8.87 4.13
CA TYR A 255 -0.99 9.21 3.18
C TYR A 255 -0.45 9.66 1.81
N HIS A 256 0.53 10.56 1.79
CA HIS A 256 1.10 11.15 0.58
C HIS A 256 2.40 10.48 0.12
N MET A 257 2.87 9.47 0.84
CA MET A 257 4.14 8.77 0.53
C MET A 257 5.36 9.71 0.46
N HIS A 258 5.39 10.75 1.28
CA HIS A 258 6.54 11.65 1.43
C HIS A 258 7.62 11.00 2.31
N LEU A 259 8.26 9.98 1.78
CA LEU A 259 9.33 9.23 2.41
C LEU A 259 10.69 9.71 1.87
N ALA A 260 11.77 9.46 2.62
CA ALA A 260 13.14 9.76 2.18
C ALA A 260 13.66 8.60 1.30
N TYR A 261 13.34 8.66 0.01
CA TYR A 261 13.76 7.70 -1.01
C TYR A 261 15.21 7.87 -1.41
#